data_b2a744301d5654d45c76c10e92a32b4d
#
_entry.id   b2a744301d5654d45c76c10e92a32b4d
#
_cell.length_a   1.000
_cell.length_b   1.000
_cell.length_c   1.000
_cell.angle_alpha   90.00
_cell.angle_beta   90.00
_cell.angle_gamma   90.00
#
_symmetry.space_group_name_H-M   'P 1'
#
loop_
_entity.id
_entity.type
_entity.pdbx_description
1 polymer ?
#
loop_
_entity_poly.entity_id
_entity_poly.type
_entity_poly.pdbx_seq_one_letter_code
_entity_poly.pdbx_strand_id
1 'polypeptide(L)'
;MDNGSIFVGGGGPDYADAQGLLLKYANRHGLIAGATGTGKTVTLQILAESFSANGVPVFLSDVKGDLSGLARAGTQDFKLHDAFTSRAETIGFADYAYGAAPVTFWDLFGEEGHPVRTTVSDMGPLLLARLLELTDAQEGVLNIAFRMADEEGMALLDLKDLQALLVFVGESRKDLMLRYGNISTASIGAIQRRLLVLEGQGGDLLFGEPALELADILRTDTDGRGRISVLAGARLMQSPRLYATFLLWLLSELFETLPEVGDPDKPKLVFFFDEAHLLFDDAPKALVDKVEQVARLIRSKGVGVYFVTQNPEDVPEDILGQLGNRVQHALRAFTAKDQQALRRAAQNYRENPRFDTEDAIREVGVGEAVTSFLERKGIPGVAERTLIRPPSTQLGPLTAAQRAQVIATSPVAGKYETRIDRESAF
;
A
#
# COMPACT_ATOMS: atom_id res chain seq x y z
N MET A 1 18.41 12.08 19.21
CA MET A 1 17.18 12.36 18.42
C MET A 1 15.99 12.46 19.35
N ASP A 2 15.06 13.35 19.05
CA ASP A 2 13.82 13.46 19.79
C ASP A 2 13.04 12.13 19.67
N ASN A 3 12.53 11.61 20.78
CA ASN A 3 11.81 10.33 20.85
C ASN A 3 10.52 10.25 19.97
N GLY A 4 10.23 11.25 19.19
CA GLY A 4 9.04 11.36 18.33
C GLY A 4 9.32 11.53 16.84
N SER A 5 10.57 11.27 16.40
CA SER A 5 10.99 11.50 15.00
C SER A 5 11.72 10.29 14.43
N ILE A 6 11.41 9.98 13.18
CA ILE A 6 12.18 9.03 12.34
C ILE A 6 13.33 9.79 11.67
N PHE A 7 14.56 9.32 11.83
CA PHE A 7 15.71 9.82 11.11
C PHE A 7 15.71 9.29 9.67
N VAL A 8 15.54 10.18 8.71
CA VAL A 8 15.49 9.83 7.30
C VAL A 8 16.85 10.01 6.61
N GLY A 9 17.62 11.00 7.04
CA GLY A 9 18.92 11.27 6.46
C GLY A 9 19.52 12.58 6.95
N GLY A 10 20.56 13.02 6.29
CA GLY A 10 21.25 14.27 6.57
C GLY A 10 21.09 15.28 5.44
N GLY A 11 20.80 16.52 5.78
CA GLY A 11 20.73 17.66 4.90
C GLY A 11 21.70 18.76 5.31
N GLY A 12 21.48 19.97 4.81
CA GLY A 12 22.39 21.07 5.03
C GLY A 12 23.55 21.09 4.03
N PRO A 13 24.43 22.10 4.12
CA PRO A 13 25.55 22.23 3.18
C PRO A 13 26.54 21.08 3.18
N ASP A 14 26.69 20.43 4.31
CA ASP A 14 27.63 19.30 4.56
C ASP A 14 26.90 17.99 4.89
N TYR A 15 25.58 17.95 4.72
CA TYR A 15 24.71 16.81 5.05
C TYR A 15 24.71 16.38 6.53
N ALA A 16 25.15 17.27 7.43
CA ALA A 16 25.15 16.98 8.87
C ALA A 16 23.86 17.36 9.59
N ASP A 17 22.97 18.12 8.95
CA ASP A 17 21.70 18.54 9.52
C ASP A 17 20.67 17.43 9.43
N ALA A 18 20.26 16.86 10.57
CA ALA A 18 19.32 15.76 10.63
C ALA A 18 17.98 16.10 9.98
N GLN A 19 17.56 15.29 9.03
CA GLN A 19 16.25 15.35 8.39
C GLN A 19 15.37 14.24 8.96
N GLY A 20 14.24 14.61 9.55
CA GLY A 20 13.40 13.68 10.27
C GLY A 20 11.91 13.83 9.95
N LEU A 21 11.22 12.70 9.93
CA LEU A 21 9.78 12.62 9.83
C LEU A 21 9.18 12.49 11.24
N LEU A 22 8.36 13.46 11.64
CA LEU A 22 7.70 13.45 12.94
C LEU A 22 6.60 12.39 12.98
N LEU A 23 6.68 11.46 13.91
CA LEU A 23 5.68 10.38 14.08
C LEU A 23 4.27 10.93 14.28
N LYS A 24 4.14 12.04 15.01
CA LYS A 24 2.86 12.72 15.24
C LYS A 24 2.15 13.17 13.94
N TYR A 25 2.91 13.41 12.87
CA TYR A 25 2.37 13.83 11.57
C TYR A 25 2.53 12.77 10.49
N ALA A 26 2.97 11.57 10.84
CA ALA A 26 3.15 10.49 9.87
C ALA A 26 1.82 9.98 9.29
N ASN A 27 0.70 10.10 10.02
CA ASN A 27 -0.65 9.80 9.51
C ASN A 27 -1.21 10.89 8.58
N ARG A 28 -0.45 11.96 8.32
CA ARG A 28 -0.79 12.97 7.31
C ARG A 28 -0.23 12.62 5.93
N HIS A 29 0.00 11.35 5.72
CA HIS A 29 0.36 10.73 4.46
C HIS A 29 1.70 11.20 3.89
N GLY A 30 2.10 10.59 2.78
CA GLY A 30 3.35 10.92 2.14
C GLY A 30 3.46 10.46 0.70
N LEU A 31 4.50 10.97 0.04
CA LEU A 31 4.87 10.64 -1.32
C LEU A 31 6.36 10.33 -1.39
N ILE A 32 6.69 9.22 -2.01
CA ILE A 32 8.06 8.87 -2.42
C ILE A 32 8.06 8.77 -3.94
N ALA A 33 8.68 9.73 -4.59
CA ALA A 33 8.69 9.79 -6.05
C ALA A 33 10.11 9.85 -6.61
N GLY A 34 10.28 9.47 -7.87
CA GLY A 34 11.54 9.55 -8.59
C GLY A 34 11.70 8.49 -9.67
N ALA A 35 12.60 8.71 -10.60
CA ALA A 35 12.88 7.78 -11.69
C ALA A 35 13.37 6.42 -11.18
N THR A 36 13.29 5.41 -12.02
CA THR A 36 13.80 4.07 -11.72
C THR A 36 15.31 4.11 -11.41
N GLY A 37 15.71 3.40 -10.37
CA GLY A 37 17.10 3.29 -9.96
C GLY A 37 17.66 4.48 -9.18
N THR A 38 16.81 5.41 -8.72
CA THR A 38 17.23 6.61 -7.97
C THR A 38 17.25 6.43 -6.46
N GLY A 39 16.74 5.31 -5.94
CA GLY A 39 16.77 4.98 -4.51
C GLY A 39 15.42 4.95 -3.80
N LYS A 40 14.28 4.99 -4.52
CA LYS A 40 12.94 4.92 -3.93
C LYS A 40 12.73 3.70 -3.04
N THR A 41 13.14 2.53 -3.50
CA THR A 41 13.00 1.26 -2.75
C THR A 41 13.75 1.32 -1.41
N VAL A 42 14.96 1.88 -1.41
CA VAL A 42 15.73 2.06 -0.17
C VAL A 42 15.03 3.04 0.76
N THR A 43 14.48 4.14 0.25
CA THR A 43 13.72 5.09 1.05
C THR A 43 12.48 4.44 1.67
N LEU A 44 11.71 3.65 0.89
CA LEU A 44 10.60 2.87 1.43
C LEU A 44 11.08 1.91 2.52
N GLN A 45 12.16 1.19 2.26
CA GLN A 45 12.75 0.22 3.21
C GLN A 45 13.14 0.89 4.53
N ILE A 46 13.85 2.02 4.50
CA ILE A 46 14.28 2.71 5.71
C ILE A 46 13.12 3.31 6.50
N LEU A 47 12.07 3.76 5.82
CA LEU A 47 10.86 4.21 6.49
C LEU A 47 10.12 3.04 7.16
N ALA A 48 9.94 1.93 6.44
CA ALA A 48 9.29 0.74 6.99
C ALA A 48 10.01 0.20 8.22
N GLU A 49 11.34 0.03 8.17
CA GLU A 49 12.12 -0.43 9.33
C GLU A 49 12.10 0.57 10.49
N SER A 50 12.06 1.88 10.20
CA SER A 50 11.99 2.92 11.22
C SER A 50 10.62 2.99 11.89
N PHE A 51 9.54 2.88 11.15
CA PHE A 51 8.19 2.77 11.71
C PHE A 51 8.08 1.55 12.62
N SER A 52 8.53 0.39 12.12
CA SER A 52 8.57 -0.85 12.91
C SER A 52 9.33 -0.68 14.21
N ALA A 53 10.54 -0.11 14.16
CA ALA A 53 11.36 0.15 15.35
C ALA A 53 10.67 1.06 16.39
N ASN A 54 9.78 1.95 15.94
CA ASN A 54 8.98 2.83 16.81
C ASN A 54 7.62 2.22 17.21
N GLY A 55 7.42 0.93 17.03
CA GLY A 55 6.20 0.24 17.41
C GLY A 55 5.00 0.53 16.52
N VAL A 56 5.23 0.97 15.27
CA VAL A 56 4.19 1.21 14.28
C VAL A 56 4.15 0.06 13.29
N PRO A 57 3.05 -0.71 13.21
CA PRO A 57 2.85 -1.70 12.17
C PRO A 57 2.88 -1.06 10.78
N VAL A 58 3.39 -1.82 9.81
CA VAL A 58 3.50 -1.39 8.42
C VAL A 58 2.85 -2.43 7.51
N PHE A 59 2.09 -1.98 6.52
CA PHE A 59 1.68 -2.81 5.39
C PHE A 59 2.27 -2.24 4.11
N LEU A 60 2.95 -3.06 3.35
CA LEU A 60 3.50 -2.65 2.05
C LEU A 60 3.31 -3.74 1.00
N SER A 61 3.15 -3.30 -0.23
CA SER A 61 3.17 -4.19 -1.40
C SER A 61 4.57 -4.20 -2.00
N ASP A 62 5.07 -5.39 -2.31
CA ASP A 62 6.38 -5.61 -2.92
C ASP A 62 6.22 -6.07 -4.37
N VAL A 63 6.08 -5.10 -5.27
CA VAL A 63 5.82 -5.35 -6.69
C VAL A 63 7.03 -5.96 -7.39
N LYS A 64 8.24 -5.57 -6.98
CA LYS A 64 9.50 -6.01 -7.62
C LYS A 64 10.11 -7.24 -6.95
N GLY A 65 9.64 -7.62 -5.77
CA GLY A 65 10.18 -8.73 -4.99
C GLY A 65 11.50 -8.42 -4.28
N ASP A 66 11.89 -7.16 -4.16
CA ASP A 66 13.19 -6.72 -3.62
C ASP A 66 13.13 -6.24 -2.16
N LEU A 67 11.95 -6.17 -1.54
CA LEU A 67 11.73 -5.73 -0.16
C LEU A 67 11.73 -6.87 0.88
N SER A 68 11.81 -8.11 0.44
CA SER A 68 11.81 -9.25 1.37
C SER A 68 13.01 -9.27 2.31
N GLY A 69 14.10 -8.62 1.94
CA GLY A 69 15.29 -8.44 2.77
C GLY A 69 15.05 -7.71 4.10
N LEU A 70 13.92 -7.01 4.26
CA LEU A 70 13.48 -6.44 5.55
C LEU A 70 13.47 -7.47 6.70
N ALA A 71 13.24 -8.74 6.39
CA ALA A 71 13.21 -9.82 7.37
C ALA A 71 14.59 -10.26 7.87
N ARG A 72 15.68 -9.73 7.32
CA ARG A 72 17.05 -10.07 7.73
C ARG A 72 17.91 -8.84 7.96
N ALA A 73 18.87 -8.99 8.87
CA ALA A 73 19.90 -7.98 9.06
C ALA A 73 20.80 -7.87 7.81
N GLY A 74 21.26 -6.67 7.50
CA GLY A 74 22.37 -6.46 6.58
C GLY A 74 23.63 -7.14 7.10
N THR A 75 24.65 -7.30 6.24
CA THR A 75 25.91 -7.96 6.60
C THR A 75 27.10 -7.12 6.17
N GLN A 76 28.24 -7.30 6.88
CA GLN A 76 29.49 -6.60 6.53
C GLN A 76 30.10 -7.07 5.21
N ASP A 77 29.76 -8.28 4.76
CA ASP A 77 30.23 -8.85 3.49
C ASP A 77 29.48 -8.30 2.27
N PHE A 78 28.45 -7.47 2.51
CA PHE A 78 27.69 -6.87 1.42
C PHE A 78 28.53 -5.85 0.65
N LYS A 79 28.47 -5.90 -0.67
CA LYS A 79 29.30 -5.06 -1.57
C LYS A 79 29.19 -3.55 -1.33
N LEU A 80 28.12 -3.07 -0.70
CA LEU A 80 27.91 -1.65 -0.37
C LEU A 80 28.19 -1.33 1.09
N HIS A 81 28.75 -2.25 1.88
CA HIS A 81 29.00 -2.05 3.31
C HIS A 81 29.82 -0.77 3.58
N ASP A 82 30.95 -0.61 2.88
CA ASP A 82 31.81 0.56 3.05
C ASP A 82 31.10 1.87 2.66
N ALA A 83 30.30 1.83 1.59
CA ALA A 83 29.50 2.98 1.18
C ALA A 83 28.42 3.33 2.21
N PHE A 84 27.79 2.33 2.82
CA PHE A 84 26.80 2.53 3.87
C PHE A 84 27.43 3.10 5.14
N THR A 85 28.58 2.58 5.55
CA THR A 85 29.31 3.08 6.73
C THR A 85 29.75 4.52 6.51
N SER A 86 30.37 4.84 5.38
CA SER A 86 30.77 6.19 5.02
C SER A 86 29.57 7.15 4.94
N ARG A 87 28.43 6.69 4.41
CA ARG A 87 27.20 7.47 4.37
C ARG A 87 26.70 7.78 5.79
N ALA A 88 26.67 6.77 6.66
CA ALA A 88 26.23 6.93 8.05
C ALA A 88 27.11 7.95 8.81
N GLU A 89 28.42 7.91 8.60
CA GLU A 89 29.36 8.90 9.17
C GLU A 89 29.06 10.31 8.63
N THR A 90 28.90 10.47 7.32
CA THR A 90 28.65 11.77 6.68
C THR A 90 27.38 12.45 7.21
N ILE A 91 26.32 11.68 7.42
CA ILE A 91 25.03 12.21 7.89
C ILE A 91 24.88 12.22 9.41
N GLY A 92 25.94 11.88 10.14
CA GLY A 92 25.91 11.86 11.60
C GLY A 92 25.03 10.77 12.23
N PHE A 93 24.83 9.65 11.52
CA PHE A 93 24.04 8.52 12.01
C PHE A 93 24.90 7.59 12.88
N ALA A 94 25.20 8.06 14.10
CA ALA A 94 26.15 7.39 15.01
C ALA A 94 25.70 5.98 15.46
N ASP A 95 24.39 5.74 15.59
CA ASP A 95 23.82 4.47 16.04
C ASP A 95 23.54 3.50 14.89
N TYR A 96 24.15 3.73 13.70
CA TYR A 96 23.95 2.85 12.56
C TYR A 96 24.45 1.44 12.85
N ALA A 97 23.53 0.48 12.76
CA ALA A 97 23.83 -0.94 12.92
C ALA A 97 22.90 -1.77 12.05
N TYR A 98 23.37 -2.95 11.67
CA TYR A 98 22.54 -3.93 10.99
C TYR A 98 21.55 -4.59 11.95
N GLY A 99 20.32 -4.80 11.50
CA GLY A 99 19.28 -5.45 12.26
C GLY A 99 18.13 -5.90 11.36
N ALA A 100 17.48 -7.00 11.72
CA ALA A 100 16.29 -7.50 11.05
C ALA A 100 15.03 -6.81 11.59
N ALA A 101 14.02 -6.66 10.75
CA ALA A 101 12.68 -6.27 11.18
C ALA A 101 11.75 -7.49 11.32
N PRO A 102 10.72 -7.43 12.17
CA PRO A 102 9.71 -8.49 12.25
C PRO A 102 8.78 -8.40 11.03
N VAL A 103 8.84 -9.40 10.15
CA VAL A 103 8.12 -9.43 8.86
C VAL A 103 7.14 -10.58 8.82
N THR A 104 5.96 -10.33 8.26
CA THR A 104 4.99 -11.36 7.84
C THR A 104 4.80 -11.23 6.34
N PHE A 105 5.03 -12.33 5.61
CA PHE A 105 4.80 -12.37 4.17
C PHE A 105 3.39 -12.82 3.85
N TRP A 106 2.75 -12.09 2.93
CA TRP A 106 1.43 -12.36 2.42
C TRP A 106 1.49 -12.56 0.90
N ASP A 107 0.68 -13.49 0.39
CA ASP A 107 0.59 -13.76 -1.04
C ASP A 107 -0.80 -14.24 -1.40
N LEU A 108 -1.44 -13.60 -2.38
CA LEU A 108 -2.73 -14.07 -2.89
C LEU A 108 -2.68 -15.53 -3.36
N PHE A 109 -1.56 -15.95 -3.94
CA PHE A 109 -1.37 -17.29 -4.48
C PHE A 109 -0.85 -18.31 -3.45
N GLY A 110 -0.44 -17.87 -2.27
CA GLY A 110 0.08 -18.72 -1.20
C GLY A 110 1.44 -19.37 -1.48
N GLU A 111 2.20 -18.85 -2.45
CA GLU A 111 3.50 -19.40 -2.86
C GLU A 111 4.66 -18.70 -2.13
N GLU A 112 4.57 -17.38 -1.98
CA GLU A 112 5.62 -16.54 -1.40
C GLU A 112 5.24 -15.92 -0.05
N GLY A 113 4.11 -16.32 0.51
CA GLY A 113 3.58 -15.82 1.78
C GLY A 113 2.33 -16.55 2.21
N HIS A 114 1.81 -16.20 3.38
CA HIS A 114 0.53 -16.71 3.84
C HIS A 114 -0.58 -16.30 2.87
N PRO A 115 -1.50 -17.20 2.52
CA PRO A 115 -2.62 -16.87 1.66
C PRO A 115 -3.45 -15.72 2.23
N VAL A 116 -3.79 -14.77 1.38
CA VAL A 116 -4.61 -13.63 1.71
C VAL A 116 -5.97 -13.79 1.05
N ARG A 117 -7.05 -13.70 1.84
CA ARG A 117 -8.42 -13.84 1.35
C ARG A 117 -9.33 -12.79 1.94
N THR A 118 -10.40 -12.51 1.21
CA THR A 118 -11.57 -11.78 1.70
C THR A 118 -12.82 -12.53 1.28
N THR A 119 -13.95 -12.28 1.93
CA THR A 119 -15.22 -12.83 1.47
C THR A 119 -15.84 -11.92 0.40
N VAL A 120 -16.73 -12.48 -0.41
CA VAL A 120 -17.52 -11.68 -1.37
C VAL A 120 -18.35 -10.64 -0.62
N SER A 121 -18.94 -11.02 0.53
CA SER A 121 -19.69 -10.09 1.38
C SER A 121 -18.82 -8.92 1.86
N ASP A 122 -17.60 -9.17 2.33
CA ASP A 122 -16.69 -8.12 2.83
C ASP A 122 -16.21 -7.19 1.72
N MET A 123 -15.96 -7.72 0.53
CA MET A 123 -15.60 -6.90 -0.65
C MET A 123 -16.74 -5.94 -1.00
N GLY A 124 -17.97 -6.41 -0.93
CA GLY A 124 -19.17 -5.66 -1.26
C GLY A 124 -19.40 -5.42 -2.76
N PRO A 125 -20.63 -5.02 -3.12
CA PRO A 125 -21.02 -4.91 -4.52
C PRO A 125 -20.31 -3.78 -5.27
N LEU A 126 -19.95 -2.69 -4.61
CA LEU A 126 -19.31 -1.53 -5.25
C LEU A 126 -17.91 -1.90 -5.79
N LEU A 127 -17.04 -2.44 -4.93
CA LEU A 127 -15.69 -2.82 -5.33
C LEU A 127 -15.70 -4.00 -6.29
N LEU A 128 -16.61 -4.95 -6.07
CA LEU A 128 -16.76 -6.10 -6.94
C LEU A 128 -17.24 -5.70 -8.34
N ALA A 129 -18.19 -4.76 -8.44
CA ALA A 129 -18.63 -4.21 -9.74
C ALA A 129 -17.47 -3.55 -10.51
N ARG A 130 -16.58 -2.86 -9.80
CA ARG A 130 -15.37 -2.26 -10.41
C ARG A 130 -14.37 -3.31 -10.83
N LEU A 131 -14.13 -4.31 -10.00
CA LEU A 131 -13.26 -5.44 -10.31
C LEU A 131 -13.73 -6.19 -11.57
N LEU A 132 -15.04 -6.36 -11.73
CA LEU A 132 -15.67 -7.06 -12.86
C LEU A 132 -15.93 -6.16 -14.07
N GLU A 133 -15.64 -4.85 -14.00
CA GLU A 133 -15.95 -3.88 -15.07
C GLU A 133 -17.43 -3.87 -15.51
N LEU A 134 -18.32 -3.83 -14.54
CA LEU A 134 -19.75 -3.86 -14.81
C LEU A 134 -20.25 -2.49 -15.30
N THR A 135 -21.23 -2.53 -16.20
CA THR A 135 -22.03 -1.36 -16.56
C THR A 135 -23.02 -1.02 -15.43
N ASP A 136 -23.60 0.17 -15.43
CA ASP A 136 -24.57 0.60 -14.42
C ASP A 136 -25.76 -0.37 -14.31
N ALA A 137 -26.24 -0.90 -15.44
CA ALA A 137 -27.32 -1.88 -15.45
C ALA A 137 -26.90 -3.22 -14.80
N GLN A 138 -25.68 -3.67 -15.05
CA GLN A 138 -25.12 -4.90 -14.45
C GLN A 138 -24.83 -4.68 -12.96
N GLU A 139 -24.29 -3.54 -12.58
CA GLU A 139 -24.09 -3.16 -11.19
C GLU A 139 -25.42 -3.13 -10.42
N GLY A 140 -26.48 -2.62 -11.04
CA GLY A 140 -27.83 -2.66 -10.47
C GLY A 140 -28.30 -4.08 -10.15
N VAL A 141 -28.08 -5.03 -11.04
CA VAL A 141 -28.40 -6.46 -10.79
C VAL A 141 -27.56 -7.04 -9.67
N LEU A 142 -26.25 -6.72 -9.64
CA LEU A 142 -25.37 -7.15 -8.56
C LEU A 142 -25.81 -6.60 -7.19
N ASN A 143 -26.20 -5.33 -7.12
CA ASN A 143 -26.74 -4.72 -5.90
C ASN A 143 -28.01 -5.41 -5.42
N ILE A 144 -28.91 -5.79 -6.34
CA ILE A 144 -30.13 -6.55 -6.00
C ILE A 144 -29.75 -7.92 -5.41
N ALA A 145 -28.77 -8.62 -6.01
CA ALA A 145 -28.31 -9.91 -5.50
C ALA A 145 -27.75 -9.80 -4.07
N PHE A 146 -26.91 -8.82 -3.79
CA PHE A 146 -26.34 -8.59 -2.45
C PHE A 146 -27.44 -8.24 -1.44
N ARG A 147 -28.37 -7.36 -1.81
CA ARG A 147 -29.48 -7.00 -0.92
C ARG A 147 -30.33 -8.21 -0.58
N MET A 148 -30.63 -9.04 -1.56
CA MET A 148 -31.40 -10.26 -1.34
C MET A 148 -30.64 -11.23 -0.42
N ALA A 149 -29.34 -11.39 -0.61
CA ALA A 149 -28.52 -12.22 0.27
C ALA A 149 -28.57 -11.72 1.72
N ASP A 150 -28.47 -10.42 1.93
CA ASP A 150 -28.58 -9.79 3.27
C ASP A 150 -29.96 -10.04 3.91
N GLU A 151 -31.04 -9.85 3.16
CA GLU A 151 -32.40 -10.00 3.65
C GLU A 151 -32.75 -11.48 4.00
N GLU A 152 -32.20 -12.43 3.24
CA GLU A 152 -32.40 -13.87 3.45
C GLU A 152 -31.33 -14.53 4.34
N GLY A 153 -30.33 -13.74 4.80
CA GLY A 153 -29.26 -14.25 5.64
C GLY A 153 -28.30 -15.22 4.94
N MET A 154 -28.15 -15.08 3.63
CA MET A 154 -27.27 -15.94 2.83
C MET A 154 -25.83 -15.42 2.92
N ALA A 155 -24.90 -16.26 3.36
CA ALA A 155 -23.48 -15.91 3.40
C ALA A 155 -22.88 -15.99 1.98
N LEU A 156 -22.27 -14.90 1.53
CA LEU A 156 -21.51 -14.83 0.30
C LEU A 156 -20.00 -14.86 0.63
N LEU A 157 -19.44 -16.05 0.70
CA LEU A 157 -18.08 -16.30 1.14
C LEU A 157 -17.11 -16.33 -0.03
N ASP A 158 -17.49 -16.98 -1.10
CA ASP A 158 -16.64 -17.16 -2.29
C ASP A 158 -17.42 -16.88 -3.60
N LEU A 159 -16.72 -17.07 -4.73
CA LEU A 159 -17.33 -16.81 -6.04
C LEU A 159 -18.44 -17.81 -6.40
N LYS A 160 -18.41 -19.04 -5.87
CA LYS A 160 -19.46 -20.05 -6.11
C LYS A 160 -20.77 -19.59 -5.50
N ASP A 161 -20.72 -19.01 -4.29
CA ASP A 161 -21.89 -18.45 -3.63
C ASP A 161 -22.55 -17.36 -4.48
N LEU A 162 -21.74 -16.44 -5.00
CA LEU A 162 -22.24 -15.37 -5.86
C LEU A 162 -22.82 -15.93 -7.17
N GLN A 163 -22.15 -16.91 -7.78
CA GLN A 163 -22.65 -17.56 -9.00
C GLN A 163 -23.99 -18.26 -8.77
N ALA A 164 -24.13 -19.01 -7.68
CA ALA A 164 -25.37 -19.67 -7.31
C ALA A 164 -26.50 -18.64 -7.05
N LEU A 165 -26.19 -17.57 -6.32
CA LEU A 165 -27.13 -16.49 -6.06
C LEU A 165 -27.61 -15.81 -7.35
N LEU A 166 -26.72 -15.55 -8.30
CA LEU A 166 -27.07 -14.95 -9.59
C LEU A 166 -27.98 -15.86 -10.43
N VAL A 167 -27.78 -17.19 -10.37
CA VAL A 167 -28.70 -18.16 -10.98
C VAL A 167 -30.08 -18.05 -10.33
N PHE A 168 -30.16 -18.07 -9.02
CA PHE A 168 -31.40 -17.93 -8.27
C PHE A 168 -32.15 -16.62 -8.56
N VAL A 169 -31.42 -15.49 -8.62
CA VAL A 169 -31.98 -14.19 -9.03
C VAL A 169 -32.55 -14.25 -10.45
N GLY A 170 -31.87 -14.92 -11.36
CA GLY A 170 -32.33 -15.11 -12.73
C GLY A 170 -33.62 -15.95 -12.83
N GLU A 171 -33.71 -17.03 -12.08
CA GLU A 171 -34.90 -17.90 -12.03
C GLU A 171 -36.09 -17.18 -11.38
N SER A 172 -35.84 -16.46 -10.30
CA SER A 172 -36.86 -15.73 -9.51
C SER A 172 -37.16 -14.33 -10.05
N ARG A 173 -36.58 -13.92 -11.20
CA ARG A 173 -36.62 -12.53 -11.67
C ARG A 173 -38.01 -11.91 -11.78
N LYS A 174 -39.04 -12.70 -12.14
CA LYS A 174 -40.42 -12.20 -12.30
C LYS A 174 -40.99 -11.66 -10.99
N ASP A 175 -40.72 -12.37 -9.90
CA ASP A 175 -41.21 -11.99 -8.56
C ASP A 175 -40.34 -10.85 -7.98
N LEU A 176 -39.02 -10.87 -8.23
CA LEU A 176 -38.11 -9.85 -7.76
C LEU A 176 -38.23 -8.52 -8.50
N MET A 177 -38.64 -8.52 -9.77
CA MET A 177 -38.83 -7.28 -10.55
C MET A 177 -39.86 -6.34 -9.97
N LEU A 178 -40.90 -6.85 -9.35
CA LEU A 178 -41.93 -6.04 -8.69
C LEU A 178 -41.37 -5.32 -7.45
N ARG A 179 -40.40 -5.89 -6.80
CA ARG A 179 -39.82 -5.37 -5.56
C ARG A 179 -38.55 -4.51 -5.81
N TYR A 180 -37.70 -4.92 -6.73
CA TYR A 180 -36.37 -4.35 -6.90
C TYR A 180 -36.14 -3.68 -8.27
N GLY A 181 -37.06 -3.80 -9.22
CA GLY A 181 -36.92 -3.26 -10.56
C GLY A 181 -36.45 -4.29 -11.60
N ASN A 182 -36.06 -3.80 -12.77
CA ASN A 182 -35.77 -4.66 -13.91
C ASN A 182 -34.51 -5.51 -13.70
N ILE A 183 -34.66 -6.83 -13.88
CA ILE A 183 -33.55 -7.80 -13.84
C ILE A 183 -33.47 -8.49 -15.21
N SER A 184 -32.43 -8.12 -15.96
CA SER A 184 -32.17 -8.66 -17.29
C SER A 184 -31.35 -9.94 -17.21
N THR A 185 -31.77 -11.01 -17.91
CA THR A 185 -30.98 -12.24 -18.06
C THR A 185 -29.65 -11.98 -18.80
N ALA A 186 -29.64 -10.98 -19.70
CA ALA A 186 -28.43 -10.55 -20.40
C ALA A 186 -27.40 -9.97 -19.43
N SER A 187 -27.84 -9.18 -18.43
CA SER A 187 -26.97 -8.64 -17.39
C SER A 187 -26.40 -9.76 -16.49
N ILE A 188 -27.25 -10.71 -16.08
CA ILE A 188 -26.80 -11.87 -15.31
C ILE A 188 -25.75 -12.67 -16.08
N GLY A 189 -26.00 -12.97 -17.34
CA GLY A 189 -25.04 -13.69 -18.21
C GLY A 189 -23.73 -12.92 -18.41
N ALA A 190 -23.79 -11.60 -18.47
CA ALA A 190 -22.59 -10.77 -18.55
C ALA A 190 -21.76 -10.84 -17.25
N ILE A 191 -22.40 -10.75 -16.09
CA ILE A 191 -21.72 -10.88 -14.78
C ILE A 191 -21.08 -12.27 -14.66
N GLN A 192 -21.80 -13.33 -15.00
CA GLN A 192 -21.26 -14.70 -14.96
C GLN A 192 -20.01 -14.87 -15.83
N ARG A 193 -20.00 -14.31 -17.05
CA ARG A 193 -18.80 -14.35 -17.90
C ARG A 193 -17.62 -13.59 -17.28
N ARG A 194 -17.87 -12.44 -16.65
CA ARG A 194 -16.82 -11.67 -15.97
C ARG A 194 -16.27 -12.43 -14.76
N LEU A 195 -17.12 -13.14 -14.02
CA LEU A 195 -16.68 -14.00 -12.90
C LEU A 195 -15.75 -15.14 -13.37
N LEU A 196 -16.05 -15.77 -14.51
CA LEU A 196 -15.16 -16.77 -15.10
C LEU A 196 -13.77 -16.21 -15.46
N VAL A 197 -13.74 -14.99 -16.00
CA VAL A 197 -12.46 -14.32 -16.28
C VAL A 197 -11.70 -14.02 -15.00
N LEU A 198 -12.39 -13.56 -13.96
CA LEU A 198 -11.80 -13.27 -12.66
C LEU A 198 -11.23 -14.54 -12.00
N GLU A 199 -11.93 -15.66 -12.06
CA GLU A 199 -11.42 -16.97 -11.59
C GLU A 199 -10.09 -17.32 -12.27
N GLY A 200 -10.01 -17.16 -13.59
CA GLY A 200 -8.78 -17.41 -14.36
C GLY A 200 -7.61 -16.49 -13.99
N GLN A 201 -7.88 -15.35 -13.38
CA GLN A 201 -6.88 -14.39 -12.90
C GLN A 201 -6.48 -14.59 -11.42
N GLY A 202 -7.02 -15.59 -10.74
CA GLY A 202 -6.76 -15.87 -9.33
C GLY A 202 -7.84 -15.37 -8.37
N GLY A 203 -8.98 -14.91 -8.89
CA GLY A 203 -10.09 -14.47 -8.06
C GLY A 203 -10.66 -15.57 -7.16
N ASP A 204 -10.61 -16.83 -7.59
CA ASP A 204 -10.97 -17.99 -6.80
C ASP A 204 -10.05 -18.19 -5.58
N LEU A 205 -8.82 -17.69 -5.64
CA LEU A 205 -7.89 -17.73 -4.52
C LEU A 205 -8.09 -16.56 -3.56
N LEU A 206 -8.53 -15.40 -4.07
CA LEU A 206 -8.80 -14.23 -3.27
C LEU A 206 -10.07 -14.37 -2.43
N PHE A 207 -11.14 -14.95 -2.99
CA PHE A 207 -12.42 -15.06 -2.30
C PHE A 207 -12.57 -16.37 -1.55
N GLY A 208 -12.87 -16.29 -0.27
CA GLY A 208 -13.07 -17.44 0.61
C GLY A 208 -12.60 -17.19 2.04
N GLU A 209 -12.62 -18.26 2.81
CA GLU A 209 -12.21 -18.25 4.22
C GLU A 209 -10.98 -19.16 4.47
N PRO A 210 -10.19 -18.89 5.53
CA PRO A 210 -10.32 -17.76 6.44
C PRO A 210 -9.96 -16.44 5.76
N ALA A 211 -10.76 -15.42 5.99
CA ALA A 211 -10.49 -14.06 5.53
C ALA A 211 -9.36 -13.42 6.35
N LEU A 212 -8.64 -12.48 5.74
CA LEU A 212 -7.59 -11.71 6.42
C LEU A 212 -8.19 -10.94 7.60
N GLU A 213 -7.66 -11.21 8.78
CA GLU A 213 -8.01 -10.47 10.00
C GLU A 213 -7.13 -9.23 10.14
N LEU A 214 -7.75 -8.06 10.26
CA LEU A 214 -7.01 -6.79 10.42
C LEU A 214 -6.08 -6.79 11.64
N ALA A 215 -6.45 -7.50 12.70
CA ALA A 215 -5.59 -7.65 13.89
C ALA A 215 -4.21 -8.21 13.56
N ASP A 216 -4.09 -9.06 12.55
CA ASP A 216 -2.80 -9.64 12.17
C ASP A 216 -1.88 -8.66 11.42
N ILE A 217 -2.44 -7.67 10.73
CA ILE A 217 -1.66 -6.60 10.10
C ILE A 217 -1.39 -5.41 11.02
N LEU A 218 -2.15 -5.27 12.10
CA LEU A 218 -1.98 -4.24 13.14
C LEU A 218 -1.10 -4.70 14.31
N ARG A 219 -0.52 -5.88 14.19
CA ARG A 219 0.22 -6.54 15.26
C ARG A 219 1.55 -5.85 15.55
N THR A 220 1.86 -5.77 16.84
CA THR A 220 3.22 -5.53 17.35
C THR A 220 3.84 -6.84 17.81
N ASP A 221 5.15 -6.95 17.74
CA ASP A 221 5.88 -8.11 18.23
C ASP A 221 6.10 -8.02 19.75
N THR A 222 6.56 -9.11 20.37
CA THR A 222 6.79 -9.19 21.82
C THR A 222 7.82 -8.19 22.33
N ASP A 223 8.74 -7.75 21.48
CA ASP A 223 9.74 -6.72 21.78
C ASP A 223 9.20 -5.27 21.57
N GLY A 224 7.93 -5.11 21.24
CA GLY A 224 7.26 -3.83 21.04
C GLY A 224 7.43 -3.22 19.64
N ARG A 225 8.16 -3.86 18.72
CA ARG A 225 8.27 -3.40 17.34
C ARG A 225 6.99 -3.71 16.56
N GLY A 226 6.60 -2.81 15.64
CA GLY A 226 5.50 -3.04 14.73
C GLY A 226 5.87 -4.10 13.68
N ARG A 227 4.96 -5.05 13.42
CA ARG A 227 5.21 -6.01 12.33
C ARG A 227 5.05 -5.36 10.97
N ILE A 228 5.92 -5.73 10.04
CA ILE A 228 5.86 -5.32 8.65
C ILE A 228 5.19 -6.44 7.86
N SER A 229 3.99 -6.17 7.38
CA SER A 229 3.28 -7.05 6.46
C SER A 229 3.73 -6.72 5.02
N VAL A 230 4.33 -7.69 4.34
CA VAL A 230 4.81 -7.57 2.97
C VAL A 230 3.95 -8.43 2.06
N LEU A 231 3.19 -7.79 1.16
CA LEU A 231 2.39 -8.48 0.14
C LEU A 231 3.24 -8.73 -1.10
N ALA A 232 3.39 -9.98 -1.48
CA ALA A 232 4.05 -10.35 -2.74
C ALA A 232 3.21 -9.89 -3.93
N GLY A 233 3.73 -8.93 -4.68
CA GLY A 233 3.01 -8.25 -5.76
C GLY A 233 3.43 -8.65 -7.17
N ALA A 234 4.58 -9.32 -7.34
CA ALA A 234 5.16 -9.57 -8.66
C ALA A 234 4.21 -10.33 -9.62
N ARG A 235 3.54 -11.37 -9.13
CA ARG A 235 2.54 -12.10 -9.92
C ARG A 235 1.21 -11.35 -10.05
N LEU A 236 0.81 -10.59 -9.03
CA LEU A 236 -0.40 -9.75 -9.06
C LEU A 236 -0.32 -8.65 -10.12
N MET A 237 0.87 -8.23 -10.51
CA MET A 237 1.09 -7.27 -11.60
C MET A 237 0.58 -7.74 -12.96
N GLN A 238 0.38 -9.04 -13.14
CA GLN A 238 -0.27 -9.60 -14.33
C GLN A 238 -1.78 -9.34 -14.33
N SER A 239 -2.35 -8.95 -13.19
CA SER A 239 -3.74 -8.58 -13.01
C SER A 239 -3.84 -7.26 -12.21
N PRO A 240 -3.46 -6.10 -12.82
CA PRO A 240 -3.36 -4.82 -12.12
C PRO A 240 -4.65 -4.40 -11.43
N ARG A 241 -5.80 -4.75 -12.02
CA ARG A 241 -7.11 -4.46 -11.44
C ARG A 241 -7.37 -5.25 -10.16
N LEU A 242 -7.01 -6.53 -10.12
CA LEU A 242 -7.12 -7.35 -8.93
C LEU A 242 -6.23 -6.80 -7.81
N TYR A 243 -5.00 -6.42 -8.14
CA TYR A 243 -4.07 -5.76 -7.24
C TYR A 243 -4.64 -4.48 -6.64
N ALA A 244 -5.07 -3.55 -7.49
CA ALA A 244 -5.62 -2.27 -7.07
C ALA A 244 -6.90 -2.44 -6.23
N THR A 245 -7.80 -3.32 -6.64
CA THR A 245 -9.06 -3.56 -5.93
C THR A 245 -8.83 -4.18 -4.56
N PHE A 246 -7.90 -5.13 -4.45
CA PHE A 246 -7.54 -5.72 -3.15
C PHE A 246 -6.97 -4.68 -2.19
N LEU A 247 -6.03 -3.86 -2.63
CA LEU A 247 -5.44 -2.82 -1.78
C LEU A 247 -6.46 -1.77 -1.36
N LEU A 248 -7.35 -1.38 -2.27
CA LEU A 248 -8.42 -0.45 -1.94
C LEU A 248 -9.43 -1.05 -0.98
N TRP A 249 -9.79 -2.33 -1.16
CA TRP A 249 -10.63 -3.03 -0.20
C TRP A 249 -10.00 -3.03 1.19
N LEU A 250 -8.73 -3.39 1.31
CA LEU A 250 -8.03 -3.42 2.59
C LEU A 250 -8.01 -2.05 3.26
N LEU A 251 -7.72 -0.99 2.50
CA LEU A 251 -7.73 0.37 3.00
C LEU A 251 -9.14 0.82 3.46
N SER A 252 -10.17 0.44 2.71
CA SER A 252 -11.57 0.72 3.06
C SER A 252 -12.02 -0.04 4.31
N GLU A 253 -11.62 -1.29 4.44
CA GLU A 253 -11.90 -2.12 5.62
C GLU A 253 -11.25 -1.55 6.88
N LEU A 254 -10.01 -1.08 6.79
CA LEU A 254 -9.33 -0.37 7.86
C LEU A 254 -10.10 0.90 8.27
N PHE A 255 -10.57 1.66 7.28
CA PHE A 255 -11.35 2.86 7.54
C PHE A 255 -12.68 2.56 8.26
N GLU A 256 -13.37 1.52 7.87
CA GLU A 256 -14.68 1.15 8.47
C GLU A 256 -14.53 0.54 9.86
N THR A 257 -13.48 -0.24 10.08
CA THR A 257 -13.30 -1.05 11.30
C THR A 257 -12.57 -0.30 12.41
N LEU A 258 -11.57 0.54 12.08
CA LEU A 258 -10.78 1.23 13.08
C LEU A 258 -11.58 2.35 13.76
N PRO A 259 -11.38 2.54 15.09
CA PRO A 259 -12.00 3.65 15.81
C PRO A 259 -11.36 4.99 15.43
N GLU A 260 -12.12 6.07 15.59
CA GLU A 260 -11.58 7.43 15.53
C GLU A 260 -10.59 7.64 16.70
N VAL A 261 -9.37 8.09 16.37
CA VAL A 261 -8.32 8.33 17.37
C VAL A 261 -7.81 9.77 17.38
N GLY A 262 -8.27 10.59 16.45
CA GLY A 262 -7.85 11.98 16.32
C GLY A 262 -6.40 12.12 15.86
N ASP A 263 -5.60 12.91 16.57
CA ASP A 263 -4.17 13.11 16.32
C ASP A 263 -3.32 12.32 17.34
N PRO A 264 -3.03 11.03 17.12
CA PRO A 264 -2.22 10.22 18.02
C PRO A 264 -0.74 10.63 17.94
N ASP A 265 0.05 10.30 18.98
CA ASP A 265 1.49 10.58 19.01
C ASP A 265 2.28 9.82 17.95
N LYS A 266 1.75 8.70 17.49
CA LYS A 266 2.27 7.90 16.37
C LYS A 266 1.14 7.20 15.63
N PRO A 267 1.32 6.85 14.35
CA PRO A 267 0.29 6.12 13.60
C PRO A 267 -0.05 4.76 14.23
N LYS A 268 -1.27 4.30 14.01
CA LYS A 268 -1.71 2.94 14.30
C LYS A 268 -1.25 1.94 13.25
N LEU A 269 -1.09 2.40 12.02
CA LEU A 269 -0.60 1.66 10.87
C LEU A 269 -0.06 2.65 9.83
N VAL A 270 0.99 2.28 9.14
CA VAL A 270 1.43 2.97 7.92
C VAL A 270 1.30 2.01 6.73
N PHE A 271 0.68 2.50 5.69
CA PHE A 271 0.38 1.76 4.47
C PHE A 271 1.17 2.33 3.29
N PHE A 272 1.98 1.51 2.63
CA PHE A 272 2.73 1.90 1.44
C PHE A 272 2.13 1.27 0.18
N PHE A 273 1.72 2.10 -0.76
CA PHE A 273 1.34 1.69 -2.10
C PHE A 273 2.55 1.82 -3.03
N ASP A 274 3.21 0.71 -3.32
CA ASP A 274 4.26 0.68 -4.34
C ASP A 274 3.63 0.67 -5.75
N GLU A 275 4.32 1.31 -6.72
CA GLU A 275 3.82 1.51 -8.08
C GLU A 275 2.40 2.12 -8.09
N ALA A 276 2.24 3.24 -7.39
CA ALA A 276 0.93 3.86 -7.14
C ALA A 276 0.15 4.23 -8.42
N HIS A 277 0.84 4.41 -9.55
CA HIS A 277 0.18 4.64 -10.85
C HIS A 277 -0.84 3.55 -11.20
N LEU A 278 -0.62 2.31 -10.75
CA LEU A 278 -1.55 1.20 -11.00
C LEU A 278 -2.92 1.36 -10.33
N LEU A 279 -3.02 2.19 -9.30
CA LEU A 279 -4.30 2.51 -8.67
C LEU A 279 -5.13 3.48 -9.51
N PHE A 280 -4.47 4.25 -10.38
CA PHE A 280 -5.06 5.38 -11.08
C PHE A 280 -5.09 5.23 -12.60
N ASP A 281 -4.18 4.44 -13.18
CA ASP A 281 -4.12 4.20 -14.62
C ASP A 281 -5.39 3.48 -15.08
N ASP A 282 -6.09 4.08 -16.05
CA ASP A 282 -7.36 3.58 -16.60
C ASP A 282 -8.45 3.31 -15.53
N ALA A 283 -8.30 3.87 -14.34
CA ALA A 283 -9.26 3.69 -13.27
C ALA A 283 -10.54 4.50 -13.53
N PRO A 284 -11.73 3.92 -13.33
CA PRO A 284 -12.97 4.66 -13.38
C PRO A 284 -12.96 5.81 -12.36
N LYS A 285 -13.56 6.96 -12.72
CA LYS A 285 -13.64 8.12 -11.83
C LYS A 285 -14.16 7.77 -10.43
N ALA A 286 -15.19 6.96 -10.34
CA ALA A 286 -15.74 6.54 -9.05
C ALA A 286 -14.73 5.78 -8.16
N LEU A 287 -13.79 5.06 -8.75
CA LEU A 287 -12.72 4.40 -7.99
C LEU A 287 -11.69 5.41 -7.48
N VAL A 288 -11.27 6.37 -8.33
CA VAL A 288 -10.37 7.47 -7.94
C VAL A 288 -11.01 8.30 -6.82
N ASP A 289 -12.28 8.66 -6.95
CA ASP A 289 -13.03 9.40 -5.93
C ASP A 289 -13.08 8.62 -4.59
N LYS A 290 -13.20 7.29 -4.65
CA LYS A 290 -13.18 6.44 -3.44
C LYS A 290 -11.79 6.43 -2.78
N VAL A 291 -10.73 6.32 -3.55
CA VAL A 291 -9.35 6.41 -3.02
C VAL A 291 -9.12 7.76 -2.35
N GLU A 292 -9.53 8.84 -3.00
CA GLU A 292 -9.43 10.21 -2.45
C GLU A 292 -10.21 10.34 -1.14
N GLN A 293 -11.46 9.87 -1.12
CA GLN A 293 -12.30 9.92 0.08
C GLN A 293 -11.64 9.15 1.23
N VAL A 294 -11.21 7.92 0.99
CA VAL A 294 -10.58 7.08 2.03
C VAL A 294 -9.27 7.71 2.50
N ALA A 295 -8.41 8.16 1.59
CA ALA A 295 -7.14 8.82 1.95
C ALA A 295 -7.37 10.07 2.83
N ARG A 296 -8.42 10.85 2.52
CA ARG A 296 -8.78 12.04 3.31
C ARG A 296 -9.24 11.69 4.73
N LEU A 297 -10.05 10.65 4.86
CA LEU A 297 -10.74 10.32 6.09
C LEU A 297 -9.96 9.37 7.00
N ILE A 298 -9.13 8.49 6.45
CA ILE A 298 -8.44 7.45 7.22
C ILE A 298 -7.38 8.02 8.17
N ARG A 299 -6.96 9.25 7.95
CA ARG A 299 -6.10 9.99 8.87
C ARG A 299 -6.67 10.02 10.28
N SER A 300 -7.97 10.26 10.44
CA SER A 300 -8.65 10.30 11.74
C SER A 300 -8.64 8.95 12.46
N LYS A 301 -8.41 7.86 11.74
CA LYS A 301 -8.23 6.50 12.27
C LYS A 301 -6.78 6.21 12.67
N GLY A 302 -5.87 7.17 12.50
CA GLY A 302 -4.46 7.02 12.79
C GLY A 302 -3.66 6.24 11.74
N VAL A 303 -4.18 6.09 10.52
CA VAL A 303 -3.50 5.41 9.43
C VAL A 303 -2.83 6.42 8.51
N GLY A 304 -1.52 6.25 8.29
CA GLY A 304 -0.77 6.99 7.28
C GLY A 304 -0.70 6.21 5.98
N VAL A 305 -0.94 6.89 4.86
CA VAL A 305 -0.87 6.31 3.52
C VAL A 305 0.25 6.99 2.74
N TYR A 306 1.16 6.19 2.21
CA TYR A 306 2.33 6.64 1.45
C TYR A 306 2.30 6.06 0.05
N PHE A 307 2.30 6.91 -0.96
CA PHE A 307 2.36 6.50 -2.36
C PHE A 307 3.81 6.50 -2.83
N VAL A 308 4.21 5.44 -3.50
CA VAL A 308 5.54 5.29 -4.12
C VAL A 308 5.34 5.20 -5.62
N THR A 309 5.93 6.11 -6.38
CA THR A 309 5.73 6.20 -7.82
C THR A 309 6.94 6.75 -8.56
N GLN A 310 6.98 6.56 -9.87
CA GLN A 310 8.07 7.08 -10.70
C GLN A 310 7.92 8.59 -10.96
N ASN A 311 6.69 9.08 -11.04
CA ASN A 311 6.38 10.48 -11.28
C ASN A 311 5.26 10.95 -10.34
N PRO A 312 5.39 12.11 -9.66
CA PRO A 312 4.31 12.67 -8.85
C PRO A 312 2.99 12.86 -9.61
N GLU A 313 3.04 13.14 -10.92
CA GLU A 313 1.84 13.29 -11.76
C GLU A 313 1.02 12.01 -11.94
N ASP A 314 1.56 10.83 -11.59
CA ASP A 314 0.82 9.57 -11.59
C ASP A 314 -0.28 9.56 -10.51
N VAL A 315 -0.16 10.41 -9.50
CA VAL A 315 -1.14 10.55 -8.42
C VAL A 315 -2.02 11.76 -8.72
N PRO A 316 -3.36 11.63 -8.70
CA PRO A 316 -4.28 12.75 -8.92
C PRO A 316 -4.00 13.93 -7.99
N GLU A 317 -4.17 15.15 -8.50
CA GLU A 317 -3.82 16.39 -7.79
C GLU A 317 -4.54 16.53 -6.45
N ASP A 318 -5.81 16.13 -6.37
CA ASP A 318 -6.61 16.17 -5.15
C ASP A 318 -6.06 15.25 -4.05
N ILE A 319 -5.45 14.13 -4.44
CA ILE A 319 -4.76 13.22 -3.52
C ILE A 319 -3.37 13.78 -3.17
N LEU A 320 -2.60 14.27 -4.16
CA LEU A 320 -1.29 14.88 -3.94
C LEU A 320 -1.33 15.99 -2.91
N GLY A 321 -2.38 16.81 -2.92
CA GLY A 321 -2.57 17.91 -1.95
C GLY A 321 -2.69 17.43 -0.50
N GLN A 322 -2.99 16.16 -0.26
CA GLN A 322 -3.12 15.56 1.06
C GLN A 322 -1.83 14.89 1.57
N LEU A 323 -0.83 14.71 0.70
CA LEU A 323 0.41 14.02 1.02
C LEU A 323 1.41 15.00 1.63
N GLY A 324 1.40 15.10 2.97
CA GLY A 324 2.17 16.11 3.70
C GLY A 324 3.67 15.85 3.76
N ASN A 325 4.08 14.58 3.82
CA ASN A 325 5.49 14.19 3.92
C ASN A 325 6.01 13.76 2.56
N ARG A 326 7.08 14.37 2.07
CA ARG A 326 7.52 14.18 0.68
C ARG A 326 9.00 13.87 0.59
N VAL A 327 9.32 12.87 -0.24
CA VAL A 327 10.68 12.50 -0.64
C VAL A 327 10.71 12.40 -2.16
N GLN A 328 11.42 13.33 -2.80
CA GLN A 328 11.55 13.40 -4.24
C GLN A 328 12.97 13.02 -4.66
N HIS A 329 13.14 11.81 -5.15
CA HIS A 329 14.36 11.38 -5.84
C HIS A 329 14.46 12.00 -7.23
N ALA A 330 15.59 11.82 -7.89
CA ALA A 330 15.84 12.43 -9.19
C ALA A 330 14.73 12.12 -10.20
N LEU A 331 14.31 13.14 -10.93
CA LEU A 331 13.51 13.03 -12.14
C LEU A 331 14.42 13.30 -13.35
N ARG A 332 14.30 12.44 -14.34
CA ARG A 332 14.98 12.65 -15.63
C ARG A 332 14.04 13.42 -16.55
N ALA A 333 14.54 14.50 -17.16
CA ALA A 333 13.75 15.40 -18.00
C ALA A 333 14.33 15.41 -19.43
N PHE A 334 14.03 14.39 -20.20
CA PHE A 334 14.51 14.27 -21.59
C PHE A 334 13.57 14.88 -22.61
N THR A 335 12.27 14.92 -22.33
CA THR A 335 11.23 15.46 -23.19
C THR A 335 10.64 16.75 -22.62
N ALA A 336 9.93 17.51 -23.45
CA ALA A 336 9.21 18.70 -22.99
C ALA A 336 8.16 18.35 -21.91
N LYS A 337 7.53 17.17 -22.00
CA LYS A 337 6.59 16.67 -21.00
C LYS A 337 7.31 16.40 -19.69
N ASP A 338 8.49 15.75 -19.73
CA ASP A 338 9.27 15.48 -18.52
C ASP A 338 9.73 16.76 -17.84
N GLN A 339 10.13 17.78 -18.61
CA GLN A 339 10.50 19.09 -18.08
C GLN A 339 9.32 19.79 -17.38
N GLN A 340 8.12 19.65 -17.95
CA GLN A 340 6.92 20.19 -17.32
C GLN A 340 6.58 19.46 -16.03
N ALA A 341 6.68 18.13 -16.00
CA ALA A 341 6.46 17.31 -14.81
C ALA A 341 7.47 17.66 -13.70
N LEU A 342 8.76 17.83 -14.05
CA LEU A 342 9.80 18.26 -13.12
C LEU A 342 9.49 19.65 -12.51
N ARG A 343 9.06 20.59 -13.34
CA ARG A 343 8.68 21.92 -12.89
C ARG A 343 7.52 21.91 -11.92
N ARG A 344 6.46 21.12 -12.22
CA ARG A 344 5.30 20.94 -11.34
C ARG A 344 5.68 20.27 -10.02
N ALA A 345 6.54 19.25 -10.08
CA ALA A 345 7.04 18.61 -8.86
C ALA A 345 7.76 19.61 -7.95
N ALA A 346 8.63 20.44 -8.51
CA ALA A 346 9.37 21.46 -7.76
C ALA A 346 8.46 22.52 -7.13
N GLN A 347 7.40 22.94 -7.80
CA GLN A 347 6.43 23.93 -7.33
C GLN A 347 5.66 23.48 -6.08
N ASN A 348 5.60 22.19 -5.80
CA ASN A 348 4.93 21.65 -4.62
C ASN A 348 5.77 21.75 -3.33
N TYR A 349 6.98 22.28 -3.41
CA TYR A 349 7.89 22.42 -2.27
C TYR A 349 8.01 23.86 -1.82
N ARG A 350 8.13 24.05 -0.51
CA ARG A 350 8.53 25.33 0.06
C ARG A 350 9.99 25.59 -0.27
N GLU A 351 10.26 26.69 -0.96
CA GLU A 351 11.58 27.05 -1.48
C GLU A 351 12.65 27.12 -0.40
N ASN A 352 13.84 26.63 -0.74
CA ASN A 352 15.06 26.80 0.06
C ASN A 352 15.91 27.91 -0.58
N PRO A 353 16.32 28.93 0.18
CA PRO A 353 17.11 30.03 -0.40
C PRO A 353 18.52 29.60 -0.85
N ARG A 354 18.99 28.42 -0.48
CA ARG A 354 20.33 27.93 -0.84
C ARG A 354 20.44 27.29 -2.22
N PHE A 355 19.32 26.86 -2.82
CA PHE A 355 19.30 26.20 -4.12
C PHE A 355 17.96 26.33 -4.81
N ASP A 356 17.95 26.20 -6.12
CA ASP A 356 16.73 26.04 -6.91
C ASP A 356 16.20 24.61 -6.77
N THR A 357 14.91 24.46 -6.45
CA THR A 357 14.31 23.14 -6.19
C THR A 357 14.23 22.28 -7.46
N GLU A 358 13.95 22.88 -8.62
CA GLU A 358 13.91 22.17 -9.90
C GLU A 358 15.30 21.63 -10.27
N ASP A 359 16.34 22.44 -10.11
CA ASP A 359 17.72 22.03 -10.34
C ASP A 359 18.14 20.93 -9.34
N ALA A 360 17.79 21.07 -8.07
CA ALA A 360 18.07 20.08 -7.06
C ALA A 360 17.45 18.69 -7.41
N ILE A 361 16.18 18.65 -7.80
CA ILE A 361 15.52 17.39 -8.20
C ILE A 361 16.19 16.75 -9.42
N ARG A 362 16.70 17.58 -10.34
CA ARG A 362 17.41 17.10 -11.53
C ARG A 362 18.80 16.52 -11.19
N GLU A 363 19.48 17.10 -10.21
CA GLU A 363 20.90 16.84 -9.91
C GLU A 363 21.15 15.83 -8.79
N VAL A 364 20.19 15.57 -7.90
CA VAL A 364 20.38 14.63 -6.78
C VAL A 364 20.84 13.26 -7.29
N GLY A 365 21.83 12.72 -6.61
CA GLY A 365 22.41 11.41 -6.93
C GLY A 365 21.55 10.24 -6.43
N VAL A 366 22.02 9.03 -6.69
CA VAL A 366 21.40 7.81 -6.17
C VAL A 366 21.48 7.80 -4.64
N GLY A 367 20.32 7.61 -3.99
CA GLY A 367 20.21 7.66 -2.52
C GLY A 367 20.29 9.07 -1.94
N GLU A 368 20.17 10.09 -2.76
CA GLU A 368 19.91 11.47 -2.38
C GLU A 368 18.53 11.88 -2.88
N ALA A 369 17.83 12.74 -2.15
CA ALA A 369 16.51 13.22 -2.51
C ALA A 369 16.29 14.65 -2.04
N VAL A 370 15.30 15.34 -2.64
CA VAL A 370 14.73 16.55 -2.07
C VAL A 370 13.61 16.14 -1.12
N THR A 371 13.73 16.49 0.15
CA THR A 371 12.76 16.14 1.18
C THR A 371 12.05 17.35 1.75
N SER A 372 10.79 17.16 2.12
CA SER A 372 10.02 18.12 2.90
C SER A 372 9.10 17.33 3.83
N PHE A 373 9.34 17.43 5.12
CA PHE A 373 8.52 16.79 6.14
C PHE A 373 7.71 17.84 6.90
N LEU A 374 6.56 17.41 7.42
CA LEU A 374 5.72 18.29 8.24
C LEU A 374 6.42 18.62 9.56
N GLU A 375 6.52 19.91 9.84
CA GLU A 375 7.08 20.46 11.05
C GLU A 375 5.98 20.71 12.10
N ARG A 376 6.35 21.42 13.18
CA ARG A 376 5.40 21.81 14.23
C ARG A 376 4.15 22.45 13.63
N LYS A 377 2.98 22.09 14.15
CA LYS A 377 1.64 22.49 13.67
C LYS A 377 1.28 21.89 12.30
N GLY A 378 2.04 20.94 11.78
CA GLY A 378 1.76 20.31 10.48
C GLY A 378 2.02 21.21 9.29
N ILE A 379 2.95 22.15 9.42
CA ILE A 379 3.36 23.04 8.32
C ILE A 379 4.44 22.30 7.51
N PRO A 380 4.35 22.30 6.17
CA PRO A 380 5.42 21.73 5.33
C PRO A 380 6.77 22.42 5.59
N GLY A 381 7.79 21.61 5.84
CA GLY A 381 9.17 22.07 6.00
C GLY A 381 9.73 22.64 4.69
N VAL A 382 10.78 23.43 4.81
CA VAL A 382 11.55 23.93 3.66
C VAL A 382 12.17 22.73 2.93
N ALA A 383 12.16 22.75 1.61
CA ALA A 383 12.81 21.72 0.79
C ALA A 383 14.30 21.61 1.15
N GLU A 384 14.78 20.37 1.34
CA GLU A 384 16.16 20.12 1.70
C GLU A 384 16.76 19.01 0.82
N ARG A 385 17.96 19.21 0.31
CA ARG A 385 18.75 18.13 -0.31
C ARG A 385 19.24 17.21 0.80
N THR A 386 18.83 15.96 0.74
CA THR A 386 18.99 15.01 1.83
C THR A 386 19.65 13.73 1.33
N LEU A 387 20.80 13.38 1.92
CA LEU A 387 21.37 12.04 1.78
C LEU A 387 20.55 11.08 2.63
N ILE A 388 19.88 10.15 1.99
CA ILE A 388 19.05 9.14 2.66
C ILE A 388 19.95 8.18 3.44
N ARG A 389 19.57 7.87 4.68
CA ARG A 389 20.31 6.95 5.52
C ARG A 389 20.39 5.55 4.90
N PRO A 390 21.45 4.79 5.17
CA PRO A 390 21.53 3.42 4.71
C PRO A 390 20.53 2.52 5.50
N PRO A 391 20.06 1.42 4.88
CA PRO A 391 19.19 0.47 5.55
C PRO A 391 19.94 -0.36 6.58
N SER A 392 19.29 -0.69 7.69
CA SER A 392 19.78 -1.65 8.70
C SER A 392 19.47 -3.09 8.30
N THR A 393 18.37 -3.29 7.58
CA THR A 393 17.97 -4.60 7.05
C THR A 393 18.70 -4.91 5.74
N GLN A 394 18.64 -6.17 5.32
CA GLN A 394 19.27 -6.62 4.07
C GLN A 394 18.67 -5.90 2.87
N LEU A 395 19.52 -5.33 2.02
CA LEU A 395 19.10 -4.79 0.73
C LEU A 395 19.00 -5.93 -0.29
N GLY A 396 17.85 -5.97 -0.98
CA GLY A 396 17.56 -7.00 -1.98
C GLY A 396 16.76 -8.18 -1.42
N PRO A 397 16.40 -9.14 -2.30
CA PRO A 397 15.50 -10.23 -1.95
C PRO A 397 16.16 -11.29 -1.05
N LEU A 398 15.32 -11.97 -0.27
CA LEU A 398 15.69 -13.22 0.37
C LEU A 398 15.81 -14.35 -0.66
N THR A 399 16.58 -15.38 -0.32
CA THR A 399 16.50 -16.67 -1.02
C THR A 399 15.15 -17.35 -0.71
N ALA A 400 14.73 -18.29 -1.55
CA ALA A 400 13.51 -19.07 -1.34
C ALA A 400 13.53 -19.80 0.02
N ALA A 401 14.67 -20.37 0.41
CA ALA A 401 14.82 -21.04 1.69
C ALA A 401 14.70 -20.10 2.89
N GLN A 402 15.30 -18.90 2.80
CA GLN A 402 15.19 -17.88 3.83
C GLN A 402 13.76 -17.37 3.99
N ARG A 403 13.07 -17.13 2.89
CA ARG A 403 11.64 -16.73 2.89
C ARG A 403 10.77 -17.82 3.51
N ALA A 404 10.96 -19.08 3.13
CA ALA A 404 10.22 -20.22 3.69
C ALA A 404 10.40 -20.31 5.20
N GLN A 405 11.59 -20.08 5.72
CA GLN A 405 11.86 -20.07 7.17
C GLN A 405 11.09 -18.96 7.87
N VAL A 406 11.04 -17.74 7.32
CA VAL A 406 10.27 -16.63 7.89
C VAL A 406 8.77 -16.94 7.91
N ILE A 407 8.24 -17.53 6.85
CA ILE A 407 6.84 -17.98 6.77
C ILE A 407 6.55 -19.03 7.83
N ALA A 408 7.40 -20.05 7.98
CA ALA A 408 7.21 -21.14 8.92
C ALA A 408 7.24 -20.71 10.39
N THR A 409 7.99 -19.64 10.71
CA THR A 409 8.13 -19.10 12.07
C THR A 409 7.27 -17.87 12.34
N SER A 410 6.43 -17.49 11.39
CA SER A 410 5.52 -16.36 11.50
C SER A 410 4.46 -16.59 12.59
N PRO A 411 4.03 -15.52 13.32
CA PRO A 411 2.98 -15.65 14.32
C PRO A 411 1.61 -16.08 13.78
N VAL A 412 1.42 -16.02 12.47
CA VAL A 412 0.18 -16.45 11.79
C VAL A 412 0.33 -17.79 11.04
N ALA A 413 1.47 -18.47 11.19
CA ALA A 413 1.68 -19.76 10.57
C ALA A 413 0.60 -20.77 11.01
N GLY A 414 0.01 -21.49 10.05
CA GLY A 414 -1.07 -22.42 10.27
C GLY A 414 -2.48 -21.80 10.33
N LYS A 415 -2.59 -20.47 10.34
CA LYS A 415 -3.91 -19.79 10.43
C LYS A 415 -4.61 -19.67 9.09
N TYR A 416 -3.87 -19.41 8.01
CA TYR A 416 -4.41 -19.07 6.70
C TYR A 416 -4.19 -20.11 5.62
N GLU A 417 -3.33 -21.12 5.85
CA GLU A 417 -2.91 -22.08 4.84
C GLU A 417 -4.05 -23.00 4.38
N THR A 418 -4.92 -23.40 5.29
CA THR A 418 -6.04 -24.29 4.98
C THR A 418 -7.31 -23.51 4.73
N ARG A 419 -7.89 -23.67 3.55
CA ARG A 419 -9.23 -23.11 3.27
C ARG A 419 -10.28 -23.77 4.16
N ILE A 420 -11.22 -22.94 4.59
CA ILE A 420 -12.41 -23.40 5.31
C ILE A 420 -13.58 -23.26 4.32
N ASP A 421 -14.31 -24.35 4.15
CA ASP A 421 -15.55 -24.38 3.38
C ASP A 421 -16.67 -24.70 4.36
N ARG A 422 -17.48 -23.70 4.66
CA ARG A 422 -18.64 -23.83 5.56
C ARG A 422 -19.93 -23.61 4.79
N GLU A 423 -21.05 -23.93 5.40
CA GLU A 423 -22.37 -23.67 4.83
C GLU A 423 -22.51 -22.20 4.41
N SER A 424 -22.89 -21.99 3.17
CA SER A 424 -22.95 -20.70 2.49
C SER A 424 -24.17 -20.63 1.57
N ALA A 425 -24.22 -19.65 0.68
CA ALA A 425 -25.29 -19.47 -0.30
C ALA A 425 -25.30 -20.52 -1.43
N PHE A 426 -24.20 -21.26 -1.63
CA PHE A 426 -24.08 -22.31 -2.65
C PHE A 426 -24.89 -23.55 -2.31
#